data_0fc1b776eb55571f28169378d13e4d73
#
_entry.id   0fc1b776eb55571f28169378d13e4d73
#
_cell.length_a   1.000
_cell.length_b   1.000
_cell.length_c   1.000
_cell.angle_alpha   90.00
_cell.angle_beta   90.00
_cell.angle_gamma   90.00
#
_symmetry.space_group_name_H-M   'P 1'
#
loop_
_entity.id
_entity.type
_entity.pdbx_description
1 polymer ?
#
loop_
_entity_poly.entity_id
_entity_poly.type
_entity_poly.pdbx_seq_one_letter_code
_entity_poly.pdbx_strand_id
1 'polypeptide(L)'
;MMQRTLNIISSISLLAVIFLINQGVGIEDIIRKTGIEVGWTISKWISYLIYIVITIVYAWILTLLFKKLRCGQIVNKDIDELDVDNSSLLAMILAYVFVGLSISNGWTLLVILLFLLVFNLCGSSYIYNPIFYLFGYRYYYVRSSKTRFLVMSKIKYPLGAQADFSNCRCLNDYTYIDMDKK
;
A
#
# COMPACT_ATOMS: atom_id res chain seq x y z
N MET A 1 0.06 15.20 5.70
CA MET A 1 1.33 14.50 5.95
C MET A 1 1.14 13.15 6.65
N MET A 2 0.47 13.09 7.78
CA MET A 2 0.25 11.85 8.57
C MET A 2 -0.35 10.68 7.77
N GLN A 3 -1.40 10.92 6.96
CA GLN A 3 -2.06 9.85 6.18
C GLN A 3 -1.20 9.29 5.05
N ARG A 4 -0.36 10.15 4.44
CA ARG A 4 0.65 9.72 3.49
C ARG A 4 1.64 8.76 4.15
N THR A 5 2.16 9.12 5.33
CA THR A 5 3.09 8.28 6.09
C THR A 5 2.45 6.93 6.46
N LEU A 6 1.21 6.93 6.94
CA LEU A 6 0.48 5.72 7.28
C LEU A 6 0.28 4.79 6.06
N ASN A 7 0.00 5.36 4.88
CA ASN A 7 -0.14 4.58 3.66
C ASN A 7 1.19 3.96 3.22
N ILE A 8 2.28 4.72 3.31
CA ILE A 8 3.62 4.21 3.02
C ILE A 8 3.99 3.07 3.98
N ILE A 9 3.74 3.24 5.28
CA ILE A 9 3.97 2.18 6.28
C ILE A 9 3.16 0.92 5.94
N SER A 10 1.88 1.08 5.55
CA SER A 10 1.06 -0.04 5.10
C SER A 10 1.68 -0.76 3.89
N SER A 11 2.18 -0.01 2.91
CA SER A 11 2.79 -0.59 1.72
C SER A 11 4.06 -1.38 2.06
N ILE A 12 4.98 -0.80 2.85
CA ILE A 12 6.24 -1.46 3.21
C ILE A 12 6.07 -2.57 4.24
N SER A 13 4.94 -2.63 4.98
CA SER A 13 4.66 -3.70 5.94
C SER A 13 4.57 -5.08 5.26
N LEU A 14 4.19 -5.13 3.97
CA LEU A 14 4.19 -6.36 3.19
C LEU A 14 5.60 -6.98 3.09
N LEU A 15 6.63 -6.15 2.89
CA LEU A 15 8.03 -6.61 2.89
C LEU A 15 8.42 -7.21 4.24
N ALA A 16 8.02 -6.56 5.35
CA ALA A 16 8.30 -7.07 6.69
C ALA A 16 7.62 -8.42 6.94
N VAL A 17 6.38 -8.60 6.48
CA VAL A 17 5.66 -9.88 6.61
C VAL A 17 6.35 -10.98 5.80
N ILE A 18 6.75 -10.71 4.55
CA ILE A 18 7.47 -11.68 3.71
C ILE A 18 8.77 -12.10 4.40
N PHE A 19 9.53 -11.15 4.94
CA PHE A 19 10.75 -11.45 5.69
C PHE A 19 10.47 -12.34 6.92
N LEU A 20 9.48 -12.02 7.74
CA LEU A 20 9.15 -12.82 8.95
C LEU A 20 8.77 -14.25 8.59
N ILE A 21 8.03 -14.44 7.50
CA ILE A 21 7.66 -15.75 6.98
C ILE A 21 8.92 -16.50 6.50
N ASN A 22 9.79 -15.81 5.75
CA ASN A 22 11.02 -16.40 5.23
C ASN A 22 11.99 -16.85 6.34
N GLN A 23 12.09 -16.06 7.42
CA GLN A 23 12.92 -16.40 8.58
C GLN A 23 12.28 -17.44 9.52
N GLY A 24 11.06 -17.86 9.24
CA GLY A 24 10.36 -18.84 10.09
C GLY A 24 10.03 -18.32 11.48
N VAL A 25 9.92 -17.00 11.66
CA VAL A 25 9.66 -16.36 12.95
C VAL A 25 8.17 -16.46 13.29
N GLY A 26 7.86 -17.13 14.40
CA GLY A 26 6.50 -17.16 14.96
C GLY A 26 6.21 -15.95 15.85
N ILE A 27 4.92 -15.72 16.15
CA ILE A 27 4.50 -14.67 17.10
C ILE A 27 5.13 -14.92 18.48
N GLU A 28 5.23 -16.17 18.89
CA GLU A 28 5.87 -16.56 20.15
C GLU A 28 7.34 -16.10 20.22
N ASP A 29 8.07 -16.25 19.10
CA ASP A 29 9.48 -15.85 19.04
C ASP A 29 9.63 -14.33 19.25
N ILE A 30 8.67 -13.55 18.73
CA ILE A 30 8.64 -12.10 18.93
C ILE A 30 8.32 -11.77 20.39
N ILE A 31 7.30 -12.41 20.96
CA ILE A 31 6.88 -12.16 22.34
C ILE A 31 7.98 -12.57 23.33
N ARG A 32 8.63 -13.71 23.14
CA ARG A 32 9.76 -14.14 23.98
C ARG A 32 10.93 -13.15 23.97
N LYS A 33 11.20 -12.52 22.82
CA LYS A 33 12.22 -11.46 22.73
C LYS A 33 11.89 -10.21 23.56
N THR A 34 10.61 -9.97 23.89
CA THR A 34 10.22 -8.88 24.80
C THR A 34 10.32 -9.24 26.27
N GLY A 35 10.79 -10.46 26.62
CA GLY A 35 10.94 -10.93 27.99
C GLY A 35 9.67 -11.51 28.63
N ILE A 36 8.60 -11.69 27.83
CA ILE A 36 7.35 -12.30 28.30
C ILE A 36 7.41 -13.80 28.08
N GLU A 37 7.34 -14.59 29.16
CA GLU A 37 7.21 -16.04 29.06
C GLU A 37 5.79 -16.41 28.60
N VAL A 38 5.71 -17.04 27.43
CA VAL A 38 4.45 -17.50 26.86
C VAL A 38 4.32 -19.00 27.14
N GLY A 39 3.33 -19.37 27.93
CA GLY A 39 3.07 -20.77 28.30
C GLY A 39 2.28 -21.58 27.25
N TRP A 40 1.98 -21.00 26.08
CA TRP A 40 1.27 -21.63 24.97
C TRP A 40 2.13 -21.64 23.70
N THR A 41 1.93 -22.66 22.88
CA THR A 41 2.64 -22.80 21.60
C THR A 41 1.66 -22.63 20.45
N ILE A 42 1.94 -21.67 19.55
CA ILE A 42 1.16 -21.47 18.32
C ILE A 42 1.93 -22.10 17.15
N SER A 43 1.21 -22.85 16.31
CA SER A 43 1.80 -23.30 15.07
C SER A 43 2.29 -22.12 14.23
N LYS A 44 3.48 -22.25 13.63
CA LYS A 44 4.07 -21.20 12.77
C LYS A 44 3.13 -20.75 11.65
N TRP A 45 2.36 -21.67 11.09
CA TRP A 45 1.36 -21.35 10.06
C TRP A 45 0.28 -20.38 10.54
N ILE A 46 -0.17 -20.55 11.79
CA ILE A 46 -1.15 -19.66 12.40
C ILE A 46 -0.52 -18.26 12.60
N SER A 47 0.74 -18.21 13.03
CA SER A 47 1.48 -16.95 13.17
C SER A 47 1.58 -16.19 11.83
N TYR A 48 1.85 -16.90 10.73
CA TYR A 48 1.92 -16.29 9.39
C TYR A 48 0.57 -15.75 8.93
N LEU A 49 -0.51 -16.50 9.17
CA LEU A 49 -1.86 -16.03 8.88
C LEU A 49 -2.20 -14.76 9.68
N ILE A 50 -1.81 -14.71 10.96
CA ILE A 50 -2.04 -13.53 11.81
C ILE A 50 -1.27 -12.32 11.26
N TYR A 51 -0.02 -12.45 10.83
CA TYR A 51 0.73 -11.34 10.22
C TYR A 51 0.03 -10.78 8.98
N ILE A 52 -0.45 -11.67 8.10
CA ILE A 52 -1.19 -11.27 6.90
C ILE A 52 -2.50 -10.57 7.29
N VAL A 53 -3.25 -11.12 8.24
CA VAL A 53 -4.52 -10.54 8.70
C VAL A 53 -4.30 -9.16 9.33
N ILE A 54 -3.29 -8.99 10.18
CA ILE A 54 -2.95 -7.68 10.78
C ILE A 54 -2.68 -6.65 9.68
N THR A 55 -1.90 -7.01 8.66
CA THR A 55 -1.55 -6.13 7.56
C THR A 55 -2.79 -5.73 6.74
N ILE A 56 -3.68 -6.68 6.47
CA ILE A 56 -4.95 -6.43 5.78
C ILE A 56 -5.88 -5.54 6.62
N VAL A 57 -6.03 -5.83 7.91
CA VAL A 57 -6.87 -5.04 8.82
C VAL A 57 -6.34 -3.61 8.93
N TYR A 58 -5.01 -3.44 9.03
CA TYR A 58 -4.40 -2.11 9.04
C TYR A 58 -4.72 -1.32 7.76
N ALA A 59 -4.54 -1.94 6.59
CA ALA A 59 -4.89 -1.30 5.32
C ALA A 59 -6.39 -1.00 5.20
N TRP A 60 -7.26 -1.86 5.74
CA TRP A 60 -8.70 -1.61 5.78
C TRP A 60 -9.05 -0.38 6.63
N ILE A 61 -8.43 -0.26 7.82
CA ILE A 61 -8.60 0.94 8.68
C ILE A 61 -8.17 2.20 7.93
N LEU A 62 -7.08 2.14 7.15
CA LEU A 62 -6.63 3.27 6.34
C LEU A 62 -7.70 3.70 5.32
N THR A 63 -8.40 2.77 4.68
CA THR A 63 -9.48 3.14 3.75
C THR A 63 -10.61 3.90 4.43
N LEU A 64 -10.88 3.63 5.72
CA LEU A 64 -11.85 4.37 6.50
C LEU A 64 -11.34 5.77 6.85
N LEU A 65 -10.06 5.91 7.15
CA LEU A 65 -9.42 7.20 7.43
C LEU A 65 -9.38 8.10 6.19
N PHE A 66 -9.22 7.53 4.99
CA PHE A 66 -9.21 8.29 3.74
C PHE A 66 -10.52 8.99 3.43
N LYS A 67 -11.65 8.51 3.96
CA LYS A 67 -12.95 9.21 3.85
C LYS A 67 -12.95 10.60 4.48
N LYS A 68 -12.06 10.84 5.45
CA LYS A 68 -11.90 12.12 6.14
C LYS A 68 -10.94 13.10 5.46
N LEU A 69 -10.32 12.69 4.33
CA LEU A 69 -9.42 13.54 3.56
C LEU A 69 -10.15 14.69 2.88
N ARG A 70 -9.39 15.73 2.52
CA ARG A 70 -9.89 16.85 1.73
C ARG A 70 -10.34 16.38 0.36
N CYS A 71 -11.48 16.89 -0.10
CA CYS A 71 -11.97 16.69 -1.45
C CYS A 71 -10.98 17.33 -2.43
N GLY A 72 -10.44 16.55 -3.36
CA GLY A 72 -9.74 17.05 -4.54
C GLY A 72 -10.69 16.89 -5.72
N GLN A 73 -11.02 17.97 -6.41
CA GLN A 73 -11.80 17.88 -7.64
C GLN A 73 -10.82 17.73 -8.81
N ILE A 74 -10.89 16.59 -9.49
CA ILE A 74 -10.28 16.45 -10.82
C ILE A 74 -11.40 16.85 -11.79
N VAL A 75 -11.21 17.97 -12.49
CA VAL A 75 -12.23 18.47 -13.43
C VAL A 75 -12.22 17.57 -14.65
N ASN A 76 -13.33 16.87 -14.89
CA ASN A 76 -13.47 15.87 -15.96
C ASN A 76 -13.22 16.40 -17.37
N LYS A 77 -13.34 17.71 -17.60
CA LYS A 77 -13.13 18.33 -18.91
C LYS A 77 -11.69 18.28 -19.41
N ASP A 78 -10.74 17.98 -18.51
CA ASP A 78 -9.32 18.07 -18.81
C ASP A 78 -8.62 16.70 -18.82
N ILE A 79 -9.37 15.59 -18.87
CA ILE A 79 -8.79 14.26 -18.94
C ILE A 79 -8.51 13.90 -20.40
N ASP A 80 -7.23 13.88 -20.76
CA ASP A 80 -6.77 13.56 -22.11
C ASP A 80 -6.56 12.05 -22.30
N GLU A 81 -6.10 11.36 -21.25
CA GLU A 81 -5.67 9.96 -21.32
C GLU A 81 -5.91 9.25 -19.98
N LEU A 82 -6.43 8.02 -20.07
CA LEU A 82 -6.66 7.14 -18.92
C LEU A 82 -6.05 5.78 -19.16
N ASP A 83 -4.99 5.44 -18.42
CA ASP A 83 -4.31 4.17 -18.52
C ASP A 83 -4.37 3.37 -17.20
N VAL A 84 -4.52 2.04 -17.31
CA VAL A 84 -4.48 1.15 -16.15
C VAL A 84 -3.02 0.83 -15.81
N ASP A 85 -2.59 1.17 -14.61
CA ASP A 85 -1.24 0.87 -14.15
C ASP A 85 -1.17 -0.41 -13.33
N ASN A 86 -1.14 -1.53 -14.03
CA ASN A 86 -0.90 -2.84 -13.42
C ASN A 86 0.60 -3.17 -13.36
N SER A 87 1.42 -2.60 -14.23
CA SER A 87 2.83 -2.92 -14.36
C SER A 87 3.66 -2.45 -13.18
N SER A 88 3.46 -1.20 -12.74
CA SER A 88 4.16 -0.66 -11.57
C SER A 88 3.77 -1.36 -10.28
N LEU A 89 2.48 -1.74 -10.14
CA LEU A 89 2.01 -2.51 -9.01
C LEU A 89 2.67 -3.90 -8.96
N LEU A 90 2.68 -4.62 -10.09
CA LEU A 90 3.29 -5.94 -10.17
C LEU A 90 4.80 -5.88 -9.90
N ALA A 91 5.49 -4.91 -10.49
CA ALA A 91 6.92 -4.70 -10.26
C ALA A 91 7.23 -4.46 -8.77
N MET A 92 6.40 -3.68 -8.08
CA MET A 92 6.57 -3.43 -6.65
C MET A 92 6.34 -4.68 -5.79
N ILE A 93 5.30 -5.47 -6.10
CA ILE A 93 5.03 -6.74 -5.39
C ILE A 93 6.22 -7.69 -5.57
N LEU A 94 6.70 -7.86 -6.81
CA LEU A 94 7.86 -8.70 -7.10
C LEU A 94 9.11 -8.20 -6.37
N ALA A 95 9.37 -6.89 -6.36
CA ALA A 95 10.48 -6.32 -5.63
C ALA A 95 10.41 -6.64 -4.13
N TYR A 96 9.24 -6.51 -3.51
CA TYR A 96 9.06 -6.86 -2.09
C TYR A 96 9.28 -8.34 -1.81
N VAL A 97 8.80 -9.22 -2.71
CA VAL A 97 9.02 -10.66 -2.58
C VAL A 97 10.52 -10.99 -2.70
N PHE A 98 11.19 -10.52 -3.75
CA PHE A 98 12.61 -10.81 -3.94
C PHE A 98 13.48 -10.24 -2.82
N VAL A 99 13.26 -9.00 -2.41
CA VAL A 99 14.01 -8.36 -1.31
C VAL A 99 13.72 -9.08 0.00
N GLY A 100 12.45 -9.38 0.32
CA GLY A 100 12.07 -10.05 1.56
C GLY A 100 12.64 -11.47 1.68
N LEU A 101 12.76 -12.19 0.55
CA LEU A 101 13.40 -13.52 0.51
C LEU A 101 14.93 -13.45 0.58
N SER A 102 15.54 -12.36 0.11
CA SER A 102 17.00 -12.21 0.05
C SER A 102 17.61 -11.74 1.36
N ILE A 103 16.84 -11.11 2.24
CA ILE A 103 17.34 -10.59 3.52
C ILE A 103 17.51 -11.74 4.50
N SER A 104 18.72 -11.84 5.10
CA SER A 104 19.06 -12.89 6.06
C SER A 104 18.94 -12.47 7.53
N ASN A 105 18.95 -11.17 7.83
CA ASN A 105 18.93 -10.70 9.21
C ASN A 105 18.02 -9.48 9.42
N GLY A 106 17.54 -9.30 10.67
CA GLY A 106 16.60 -8.24 11.02
C GLY A 106 17.19 -6.83 10.96
N TRP A 107 18.50 -6.65 11.15
CA TRP A 107 19.15 -5.33 11.05
C TRP A 107 19.14 -4.83 9.60
N THR A 108 19.45 -5.70 8.66
CA THR A 108 19.37 -5.38 7.23
C THR A 108 17.95 -5.02 6.82
N LEU A 109 16.96 -5.77 7.32
CA LEU A 109 15.55 -5.43 7.09
C LEU A 109 15.23 -4.02 7.62
N LEU A 110 15.61 -3.71 8.87
CA LEU A 110 15.33 -2.42 9.49
C LEU A 110 15.92 -1.27 8.68
N VAL A 111 17.17 -1.41 8.23
CA VAL A 111 17.83 -0.39 7.38
C VAL A 111 17.09 -0.22 6.07
N ILE A 112 16.68 -1.30 5.41
CA ILE A 112 15.93 -1.25 4.14
C ILE A 112 14.55 -0.59 4.35
N LEU A 113 13.82 -0.97 5.41
CA LEU A 113 12.52 -0.36 5.71
C LEU A 113 12.64 1.14 5.99
N LEU A 114 13.66 1.54 6.75
CA LEU A 114 13.94 2.95 7.02
C LEU A 114 14.29 3.71 5.73
N PHE A 115 15.14 3.14 4.89
CA PHE A 115 15.50 3.72 3.60
C PHE A 115 14.27 3.89 2.71
N LEU A 116 13.42 2.85 2.57
CA LEU A 116 12.19 2.91 1.80
C LEU A 116 11.23 3.97 2.36
N LEU A 117 11.11 4.06 3.69
CA LEU A 117 10.26 5.05 4.34
C LEU A 117 10.75 6.48 4.02
N VAL A 118 12.03 6.76 4.23
CA VAL A 118 12.63 8.07 3.98
C VAL A 118 12.51 8.44 2.50
N PHE A 119 12.86 7.51 1.60
CA PHE A 119 12.78 7.75 0.16
C PHE A 119 11.37 8.07 -0.31
N ASN A 120 10.37 7.33 0.17
CA ASN A 120 8.97 7.60 -0.15
C ASN A 120 8.43 8.89 0.49
N LEU A 121 8.96 9.30 1.65
CA LEU A 121 8.57 10.57 2.30
C LEU A 121 9.22 11.78 1.62
N CYS A 122 10.46 11.67 1.20
CA CYS A 122 11.19 12.77 0.53
C CYS A 122 10.80 12.92 -0.95
N GLY A 123 10.45 11.81 -1.61
CA GLY A 123 10.05 11.81 -3.01
C GLY A 123 8.64 12.38 -3.22
N SER A 124 8.46 13.19 -4.28
CA SER A 124 7.11 13.58 -4.76
C SER A 124 6.47 12.49 -5.61
N SER A 125 6.72 11.23 -5.27
CA SER A 125 6.36 10.08 -6.10
C SER A 125 4.90 9.68 -5.93
N TYR A 126 4.38 8.98 -6.91
CA TYR A 126 3.12 8.26 -6.80
C TYR A 126 3.19 7.24 -5.66
N ILE A 127 2.13 7.14 -4.86
CA ILE A 127 2.10 6.23 -3.72
C ILE A 127 1.27 5.01 -4.10
N TYR A 128 1.95 3.89 -4.25
CA TYR A 128 1.32 2.59 -4.45
C TYR A 128 1.21 1.85 -3.13
N ASN A 129 0.11 1.14 -2.95
CA ASN A 129 -0.06 0.20 -1.86
C ASN A 129 -0.67 -1.09 -2.42
N PRO A 130 0.11 -2.18 -2.54
CA PRO A 130 -0.37 -3.41 -3.14
C PRO A 130 -1.52 -4.05 -2.38
N ILE A 131 -1.66 -3.77 -1.09
CA ILE A 131 -2.72 -4.35 -0.26
C ILE A 131 -4.10 -3.82 -0.68
N PHE A 132 -4.19 -2.59 -1.19
CA PHE A 132 -5.48 -2.04 -1.66
C PHE A 132 -6.05 -2.78 -2.87
N TYR A 133 -5.19 -3.45 -3.63
CA TYR A 133 -5.66 -4.30 -4.72
C TYR A 133 -6.55 -5.44 -4.22
N LEU A 134 -6.29 -5.97 -3.01
CA LEU A 134 -7.14 -6.97 -2.36
C LEU A 134 -8.53 -6.43 -2.01
N PHE A 135 -8.67 -5.12 -1.83
CA PHE A 135 -9.96 -4.46 -1.60
C PHE A 135 -10.68 -4.04 -2.90
N GLY A 136 -10.15 -4.48 -4.05
CA GLY A 136 -10.72 -4.19 -5.37
C GLY A 136 -10.36 -2.82 -5.92
N TYR A 137 -9.43 -2.08 -5.29
CA TYR A 137 -8.92 -0.84 -5.88
C TYR A 137 -8.00 -1.15 -7.05
N ARG A 138 -8.10 -0.34 -8.10
CA ARG A 138 -7.24 -0.34 -9.27
C ARG A 138 -6.54 0.99 -9.37
N TYR A 139 -5.36 0.99 -9.95
CA TYR A 139 -4.55 2.18 -10.15
C TYR A 139 -4.70 2.63 -11.61
N TYR A 140 -5.00 3.90 -11.78
CA TYR A 140 -5.16 4.54 -13.07
C TYR A 140 -4.22 5.73 -13.18
N TYR A 141 -3.45 5.80 -14.25
CA TYR A 141 -2.80 7.03 -14.64
C TYR A 141 -3.81 7.90 -15.39
N VAL A 142 -4.01 9.08 -14.85
CA VAL A 142 -4.85 10.11 -15.46
C VAL A 142 -3.95 11.23 -15.92
N ARG A 143 -3.95 11.53 -17.20
CA ARG A 143 -3.25 12.68 -17.78
C ARG A 143 -4.25 13.79 -18.03
N SER A 144 -3.94 14.96 -17.52
CA SER A 144 -4.71 16.18 -17.73
C SER A 144 -3.76 17.26 -18.22
N SER A 145 -3.96 17.72 -19.45
CA SER A 145 -3.20 18.80 -20.15
C SER A 145 -1.68 18.80 -19.92
N LYS A 146 -1.21 19.08 -18.70
CA LYS A 146 0.22 19.20 -18.34
C LYS A 146 0.65 18.31 -17.17
N THR A 147 -0.30 17.70 -16.46
CA THR A 147 -0.01 16.95 -15.24
C THR A 147 -0.49 15.52 -15.32
N ARG A 148 0.27 14.61 -14.69
CA ARG A 148 -0.12 13.21 -14.53
C ARG A 148 -0.45 12.96 -13.07
N PHE A 149 -1.57 12.30 -12.84
CA PHE A 149 -2.04 11.91 -11.52
C PHE A 149 -2.22 10.40 -11.46
N LEU A 150 -2.03 9.83 -10.27
CA LEU A 150 -2.40 8.47 -9.98
C LEU A 150 -3.73 8.47 -9.25
N VAL A 151 -4.72 7.79 -9.77
CA VAL A 151 -6.04 7.65 -9.14
C VAL A 151 -6.28 6.20 -8.77
N MET A 152 -6.62 5.97 -7.51
CA MET A 152 -7.08 4.67 -7.03
C MET A 152 -8.61 4.65 -7.04
N SER A 153 -9.23 3.76 -7.82
CA SER A 153 -10.69 3.61 -7.88
C SER A 153 -11.09 2.13 -7.80
N LYS A 154 -12.27 1.88 -7.24
CA LYS A 154 -12.95 0.57 -7.30
C LYS A 154 -13.76 0.39 -8.58
N ILE A 155 -14.04 1.48 -9.26
CA ILE A 155 -14.78 1.44 -10.53
C ILE A 155 -13.83 0.98 -11.62
N LYS A 156 -14.31 0.07 -12.45
CA LYS A 156 -13.58 -0.38 -13.64
C LYS A 156 -13.92 0.55 -14.80
N TYR A 157 -12.96 1.38 -15.18
CA TYR A 157 -13.07 2.20 -16.37
C TYR A 157 -12.52 1.42 -17.57
N PRO A 158 -13.29 1.22 -18.64
CA PRO A 158 -12.76 0.70 -19.89
C PRO A 158 -11.81 1.72 -20.54
N LEU A 159 -10.81 1.22 -21.27
CA LEU A 159 -9.86 2.06 -22.01
C LEU A 159 -10.62 3.02 -22.94
N GLY A 160 -10.29 4.30 -22.88
CA GLY A 160 -10.92 5.34 -23.71
C GLY A 160 -12.28 5.84 -23.19
N ALA A 161 -12.77 5.37 -22.04
CA ALA A 161 -13.99 5.90 -21.46
C ALA A 161 -13.75 7.26 -20.80
N GLN A 162 -14.77 8.12 -20.84
CA GLN A 162 -14.81 9.30 -19.99
C GLN A 162 -14.98 8.85 -18.54
N ALA A 163 -13.91 8.99 -17.77
CA ALA A 163 -13.94 8.69 -16.34
C ALA A 163 -14.41 9.92 -15.58
N ASP A 164 -15.38 9.73 -14.68
CA ASP A 164 -15.82 10.77 -13.75
C ASP A 164 -15.17 10.56 -12.39
N PHE A 165 -14.34 11.50 -11.97
CA PHE A 165 -13.65 11.51 -10.69
C PHE A 165 -14.15 12.65 -9.78
N SER A 166 -15.47 12.81 -9.69
CA SER A 166 -16.12 13.90 -8.95
C SER A 166 -15.88 13.83 -7.43
N ASN A 167 -15.68 12.63 -6.88
CA ASN A 167 -15.54 12.40 -5.43
C ASN A 167 -14.15 11.88 -5.03
N CYS A 168 -13.12 12.47 -5.59
CA CYS A 168 -11.75 12.11 -5.26
C CYS A 168 -11.29 12.76 -3.95
N ARG A 169 -10.47 12.02 -3.20
CA ARG A 169 -9.74 12.49 -2.02
C ARG A 169 -8.25 12.56 -2.32
N CYS A 170 -7.63 13.64 -1.92
CA CYS A 170 -6.22 13.87 -2.15
C CYS A 170 -5.37 13.16 -1.07
N LEU A 171 -4.53 12.21 -1.47
CA LEU A 171 -3.54 11.56 -0.60
C LEU A 171 -2.22 12.34 -0.57
N ASN A 172 -1.80 12.80 -1.74
CA ASN A 172 -0.70 13.74 -1.94
C ASN A 172 -0.94 14.53 -3.24
N ASP A 173 -0.01 15.38 -3.62
CA ASP A 173 -0.13 16.27 -4.79
C ASP A 173 -0.37 15.52 -6.12
N TYR A 174 -0.01 14.23 -6.18
CA TYR A 174 -0.08 13.40 -7.40
C TYR A 174 -0.90 12.12 -7.26
N THR A 175 -1.41 11.82 -6.05
CA THR A 175 -2.16 10.58 -5.81
C THR A 175 -3.50 10.88 -5.18
N TYR A 176 -4.55 10.38 -5.80
CA TYR A 176 -5.94 10.54 -5.37
C TYR A 176 -6.58 9.18 -5.15
N ILE A 177 -7.57 9.14 -4.28
CA ILE A 177 -8.45 7.99 -4.09
C ILE A 177 -9.88 8.40 -4.42
N ASP A 178 -10.48 7.67 -5.32
CA ASP A 178 -11.88 7.80 -5.68
C ASP A 178 -12.75 7.08 -4.64
N MET A 179 -13.73 7.80 -4.11
CA MET A 179 -14.65 7.31 -3.09
C MET A 179 -16.02 6.95 -3.65
N ASP A 180 -16.22 7.07 -4.95
CA ASP A 180 -17.48 6.70 -5.56
C ASP A 180 -17.70 5.19 -5.40
N LYS A 181 -18.92 4.87 -5.01
CA LYS A 181 -19.38 3.49 -4.90
C LYS A 181 -20.11 3.16 -6.21
N LYS A 182 -19.84 1.98 -6.71
CA LYS A 182 -20.69 1.39 -7.72
C LYS A 182 -22.09 1.18 -7.19
#